data_a0eb5a915d3f46f7ad0c9d444adc8d05
#
_entry.id   a0eb5a915d3f46f7ad0c9d444adc8d05
#
_cell.length_a   1.000
_cell.length_b   1.000
_cell.length_c   1.000
_cell.angle_alpha   90.00
_cell.angle_beta   90.00
_cell.angle_gamma   90.00
#
_symmetry.space_group_name_H-M   'P 1'
#
loop_
_entity.id
_entity.type
_entity.pdbx_description
1 polymer ?
#
loop_
_entity_poly.entity_id
_entity_poly.type
_entity_poly.pdbx_seq_one_letter_code
_entity_poly.pdbx_strand_id
1 'polypeptide(L)'
;YDWVAPLLEKLLGDPAFHGIAQKPGKPFAYWKPTDITPPVFALPGNPVSVMATMHRYVLPTLNQKSNKSRPLAKSFEWKSPFTGILPYRETNGSITIQPPKNSGDYMALIGYDGFVEIPPHSSLLSGDILACF
;
A
#
# COMPACT_ATOMS: atom_id res chain seq x y z
N TYR A 1 -3.73 8.29 -19.04
CA TYR A 1 -5.17 8.60 -18.85
C TYR A 1 -5.78 7.44 -18.07
N ASP A 2 -6.37 7.74 -16.90
CA ASP A 2 -7.12 6.76 -16.13
C ASP A 2 -8.58 6.78 -16.60
N TRP A 3 -9.00 5.73 -17.29
CA TRP A 3 -10.37 5.57 -17.78
C TRP A 3 -11.23 4.74 -16.83
N VAL A 4 -10.60 4.03 -15.88
CA VAL A 4 -11.29 3.05 -15.04
C VAL A 4 -12.19 3.75 -14.02
N ALA A 5 -11.66 4.70 -13.26
CA ALA A 5 -12.45 5.40 -12.25
C ALA A 5 -13.65 6.16 -12.85
N PRO A 6 -13.50 6.99 -13.93
CA PRO A 6 -14.66 7.65 -14.56
C PRO A 6 -15.70 6.69 -15.14
N LEU A 7 -15.28 5.51 -15.61
CA LEU A 7 -16.23 4.51 -16.09
C LEU A 7 -17.01 3.88 -14.93
N LEU A 8 -16.33 3.54 -13.85
CA LEU A 8 -16.95 3.00 -12.65
C LEU A 8 -17.90 4.00 -12.00
N GLU A 9 -17.57 5.28 -11.97
CA GLU A 9 -18.45 6.37 -11.49
C GLU A 9 -19.76 6.42 -12.28
N LYS A 10 -19.71 6.27 -13.60
CA LYS A 10 -20.91 6.19 -14.44
C LYS A 10 -21.78 4.96 -14.18
N LEU A 11 -21.18 3.83 -13.82
CA LEU A 11 -21.87 2.56 -13.61
C LEU A 11 -22.38 2.38 -12.17
N LEU A 12 -21.62 2.86 -11.18
CA LEU A 12 -21.84 2.59 -9.77
C LEU A 12 -22.19 3.84 -8.94
N GLY A 13 -22.16 5.02 -9.55
CA GLY A 13 -22.26 6.30 -8.85
C GLY A 13 -20.94 6.71 -8.20
N ASP A 14 -21.00 7.72 -7.33
CA ASP A 14 -19.82 8.28 -6.67
C ASP A 14 -19.10 7.25 -5.79
N PRO A 15 -17.75 7.18 -5.83
CA PRO A 15 -17.00 6.33 -4.93
C PRO A 15 -17.09 6.83 -3.48
N ALA A 16 -16.92 5.92 -2.53
CA ALA A 16 -16.80 6.29 -1.12
C ALA A 16 -15.55 7.16 -0.88
N PHE A 17 -14.50 6.93 -1.65
CA PHE A 17 -13.36 7.83 -1.80
C PHE A 17 -12.62 7.55 -3.10
N HIS A 18 -11.96 8.60 -3.63
CA HIS A 18 -11.06 8.54 -4.77
C HIS A 18 -9.81 9.36 -4.47
N GLY A 19 -8.66 8.69 -4.54
CA GLY A 19 -7.38 9.28 -4.14
C GLY A 19 -7.14 9.21 -2.63
N ILE A 20 -5.95 8.79 -2.26
CA ILE A 20 -5.50 8.67 -0.87
C ILE A 20 -4.14 9.33 -0.68
N ALA A 21 -3.87 9.83 0.53
CA ALA A 21 -2.61 10.49 0.89
C ALA A 21 -1.49 9.47 1.14
N GLN A 22 -1.23 8.62 0.15
CA GLN A 22 -0.30 7.49 0.19
C GLN A 22 0.67 7.50 -0.99
N LYS A 23 1.85 6.92 -0.79
CA LYS A 23 2.86 6.70 -1.83
C LYS A 23 3.57 5.35 -1.60
N PRO A 24 3.57 4.43 -2.62
CA PRO A 24 2.80 4.47 -3.87
C PRO A 24 1.31 4.24 -3.65
N GLY A 25 0.48 4.44 -4.68
CA GLY A 25 -0.93 4.08 -4.66
C GLY A 25 -1.93 5.23 -4.52
N LYS A 26 -1.52 6.50 -4.68
CA LYS A 26 -2.38 7.68 -4.57
C LYS A 26 -3.72 7.58 -5.34
N PRO A 27 -3.79 7.12 -6.60
CA PRO A 27 -5.05 7.10 -7.37
C PRO A 27 -5.94 5.88 -7.08
N PHE A 28 -5.91 5.35 -5.88
CA PHE A 28 -6.79 4.27 -5.46
C PHE A 28 -8.21 4.79 -5.21
N ALA A 29 -9.25 4.06 -5.67
CA ALA A 29 -10.64 4.39 -5.42
C ALA A 29 -11.42 3.17 -4.91
N TYR A 30 -12.51 3.42 -4.17
CA TYR A 30 -13.31 2.39 -3.53
C TYR A 30 -14.79 2.72 -3.56
N TRP A 31 -15.61 1.73 -3.95
CA TRP A 31 -17.07 1.73 -3.85
C TRP A 31 -17.51 0.75 -2.79
N LYS A 32 -18.37 1.21 -1.90
CA LYS A 32 -18.96 0.35 -0.87
C LYS A 32 -19.86 -0.71 -1.48
N PRO A 33 -19.96 -1.89 -0.86
CA PRO A 33 -20.96 -2.88 -1.28
C PRO A 33 -22.38 -2.31 -1.08
N THR A 34 -23.29 -2.76 -1.92
CA THR A 34 -24.74 -2.57 -1.80
C THR A 34 -25.43 -3.94 -1.70
N ASP A 35 -26.75 -3.97 -1.63
CA ASP A 35 -27.49 -5.23 -1.60
C ASP A 35 -27.32 -6.08 -2.88
N ILE A 36 -26.91 -5.44 -3.98
CA ILE A 36 -26.77 -6.06 -5.30
C ILE A 36 -25.36 -6.02 -5.90
N THR A 37 -24.46 -5.25 -5.30
CA THR A 37 -23.06 -5.13 -5.78
C THR A 37 -22.06 -5.44 -4.68
N PRO A 38 -21.01 -6.24 -4.95
CA PRO A 38 -19.90 -6.43 -4.03
C PRO A 38 -19.08 -5.15 -3.89
N PRO A 39 -18.15 -5.07 -2.89
CA PRO A 39 -17.20 -3.98 -2.83
C PRO A 39 -16.34 -3.94 -4.09
N VAL A 40 -16.14 -2.74 -4.65
CA VAL A 40 -15.32 -2.54 -5.84
C VAL A 40 -14.10 -1.69 -5.51
N PHE A 41 -12.94 -2.13 -5.95
CA PHE A 41 -11.66 -1.46 -5.75
C PHE A 41 -11.05 -1.13 -7.12
N ALA A 42 -10.85 0.15 -7.41
CA ALA A 42 -10.05 0.57 -8.56
C ALA A 42 -8.60 0.73 -8.12
N LEU A 43 -7.76 -0.20 -8.54
CA LEU A 43 -6.34 -0.21 -8.20
C LEU A 43 -5.55 0.68 -9.17
N PRO A 44 -4.46 1.31 -8.72
CA PRO A 44 -3.54 2.02 -9.61
C PRO A 44 -2.94 1.07 -10.65
N GLY A 45 -2.66 1.57 -11.87
CA GLY A 45 -2.09 0.73 -12.94
C GLY A 45 -0.62 0.34 -12.76
N ASN A 46 0.07 0.91 -11.79
CA ASN A 46 1.51 0.70 -11.57
C ASN A 46 1.76 -0.52 -10.68
N PRO A 47 2.62 -1.48 -11.05
CA PRO A 47 2.79 -2.75 -10.33
C PRO A 47 3.05 -2.60 -8.82
N VAL A 48 3.98 -1.73 -8.42
CA VAL A 48 4.27 -1.51 -6.99
C VAL A 48 3.06 -0.90 -6.27
N SER A 49 2.34 0.00 -6.95
CA SER A 49 1.13 0.61 -6.39
C SER A 49 -0.01 -0.40 -6.24
N VAL A 50 -0.18 -1.30 -7.23
CA VAL A 50 -1.16 -2.40 -7.16
C VAL A 50 -0.86 -3.27 -5.94
N MET A 51 0.37 -3.74 -5.79
CA MET A 51 0.74 -4.63 -4.68
C MET A 51 0.59 -3.94 -3.32
N ALA A 52 1.01 -2.68 -3.19
CA ALA A 52 0.85 -1.91 -1.96
C ALA A 52 -0.63 -1.75 -1.56
N THR A 53 -1.50 -1.39 -2.51
CA THR A 53 -2.94 -1.23 -2.25
C THR A 53 -3.66 -2.56 -2.05
N MET A 54 -3.24 -3.62 -2.74
CA MET A 54 -3.74 -4.98 -2.51
C MET A 54 -3.48 -5.42 -1.06
N HIS A 55 -2.24 -5.36 -0.61
CA HIS A 55 -1.87 -5.79 0.74
C HIS A 55 -2.53 -4.94 1.82
N ARG A 56 -2.60 -3.63 1.63
CA ARG A 56 -3.11 -2.71 2.66
C ARG A 56 -4.62 -2.68 2.77
N TYR A 57 -5.36 -2.83 1.66
CA TYR A 57 -6.81 -2.60 1.62
C TYR A 57 -7.61 -3.81 1.15
N VAL A 58 -7.22 -4.47 0.05
CA VAL A 58 -8.06 -5.52 -0.55
C VAL A 58 -7.97 -6.83 0.24
N LEU A 59 -6.76 -7.34 0.49
CA LEU A 59 -6.58 -8.61 1.21
C LEU A 59 -7.20 -8.61 2.61
N PRO A 60 -7.11 -7.51 3.42
CA PRO A 60 -7.82 -7.46 4.70
C PRO A 60 -9.34 -7.56 4.59
N THR A 61 -9.95 -7.04 3.52
CA THR A 61 -11.39 -7.18 3.28
C THR A 61 -11.79 -8.61 2.94
N LEU A 62 -10.87 -9.38 2.39
CA LEU A 62 -11.05 -10.80 2.09
C LEU A 62 -10.67 -11.72 3.27
N ASN A 63 -10.54 -11.17 4.48
CA ASN A 63 -10.08 -11.88 5.68
C ASN A 63 -8.68 -12.53 5.56
N GLN A 64 -7.87 -12.06 4.62
CA GLN A 64 -6.48 -12.50 4.43
C GLN A 64 -5.53 -11.51 5.12
N LYS A 65 -5.68 -11.34 6.43
CA LYS A 65 -4.83 -10.46 7.22
C LYS A 65 -3.53 -11.17 7.61
N SER A 66 -2.40 -10.55 7.29
CA SER A 66 -1.11 -10.88 7.86
C SER A 66 -0.58 -9.66 8.60
N ASN A 67 -1.05 -9.45 9.84
CA ASN A 67 -0.54 -8.38 10.68
C ASN A 67 0.59 -8.95 11.56
N LYS A 68 1.81 -8.56 11.28
CA LYS A 68 2.99 -8.90 12.06
C LYS A 68 3.61 -7.61 12.57
N SER A 69 4.28 -7.66 13.71
CA SER A 69 5.14 -6.57 14.18
C SER A 69 6.59 -7.04 14.11
N ARG A 70 7.46 -6.21 13.54
CA ARG A 70 8.88 -6.55 13.35
C ARG A 70 9.76 -5.35 13.67
N PRO A 71 10.92 -5.59 14.30
CA PRO A 71 11.91 -4.55 14.50
C PRO A 71 12.59 -4.17 13.18
N LEU A 72 12.86 -2.89 13.03
CA LEU A 72 13.60 -2.35 11.90
C LEU A 72 15.11 -2.68 12.05
N ALA A 73 15.70 -3.30 11.05
CA ALA A 73 17.12 -3.68 11.09
C ALA A 73 18.08 -2.49 10.96
N LYS A 74 17.68 -1.45 10.22
CA LYS A 74 18.48 -0.24 9.95
C LYS A 74 17.61 0.99 10.00
N SER A 75 18.12 2.10 10.53
CA SER A 75 17.41 3.39 10.52
C SER A 75 16.97 3.78 9.13
N PHE A 76 15.80 4.40 9.03
CA PHE A 76 15.16 4.79 7.76
C PHE A 76 14.52 6.17 7.87
N GLU A 77 14.74 7.02 6.89
CA GLU A 77 14.16 8.36 6.81
C GLU A 77 13.15 8.43 5.67
N TRP A 78 11.93 8.88 5.98
CA TRP A 78 10.86 9.10 5.02
C TRP A 78 10.49 10.58 4.95
N LYS A 79 10.96 11.28 3.92
CA LYS A 79 10.77 12.73 3.74
C LYS A 79 9.46 13.11 3.05
N SER A 80 8.69 12.13 2.57
CA SER A 80 7.45 12.38 1.86
C SER A 80 6.35 12.91 2.80
N PRO A 81 5.51 13.87 2.35
CA PRO A 81 4.31 14.29 3.08
C PRO A 81 3.18 13.25 3.03
N PHE A 82 3.35 12.17 2.30
CA PHE A 82 2.40 11.08 2.19
C PHE A 82 2.83 9.88 3.03
N THR A 83 1.86 9.11 3.53
CA THR A 83 2.12 7.80 4.13
C THR A 83 2.85 6.91 3.14
N GLY A 84 3.96 6.31 3.55
CA GLY A 84 4.68 5.31 2.77
C GLY A 84 4.08 3.92 2.96
N ILE A 85 3.77 3.20 1.89
CA ILE A 85 3.48 1.76 1.93
C ILE A 85 4.58 1.08 1.14
N LEU A 86 5.61 0.64 1.85
CA LEU A 86 6.87 0.25 1.24
C LEU A 86 7.13 -1.26 1.39
N PRO A 87 7.67 -1.92 0.36
CA PRO A 87 8.06 -3.31 0.47
C PRO A 87 9.25 -3.47 1.43
N TYR A 88 9.29 -4.60 2.13
CA TYR A 88 10.40 -4.95 3.02
C TYR A 88 10.88 -6.37 2.76
N ARG A 89 12.10 -6.66 3.22
CA ARG A 89 12.64 -8.01 3.42
C ARG A 89 12.80 -8.31 4.88
N GLU A 90 12.42 -9.51 5.28
CA GLU A 90 12.64 -10.03 6.62
C GLU A 90 13.91 -10.92 6.64
N THR A 91 14.79 -10.66 7.60
CA THR A 91 15.99 -11.47 7.82
C THR A 91 16.21 -11.57 9.33
N ASN A 92 16.30 -12.80 9.84
CA ASN A 92 16.51 -13.06 11.28
C ASN A 92 15.51 -12.33 12.20
N GLY A 93 14.24 -12.23 11.78
CA GLY A 93 13.17 -11.61 12.54
C GLY A 93 13.14 -10.08 12.52
N SER A 94 14.03 -9.44 11.77
CA SER A 94 14.07 -7.99 11.56
C SER A 94 13.78 -7.65 10.11
N ILE A 95 13.24 -6.45 9.83
CA ILE A 95 12.92 -6.00 8.48
C ILE A 95 13.90 -4.94 7.98
N THR A 96 14.14 -4.99 6.67
CA THR A 96 14.84 -3.93 5.93
C THR A 96 13.89 -3.39 4.87
N ILE A 97 13.59 -2.09 4.94
CA ILE A 97 12.72 -1.41 3.99
C ILE A 97 13.43 -1.31 2.63
N GLN A 98 12.71 -1.61 1.56
CA GLN A 98 13.20 -1.55 0.17
C GLN A 98 12.42 -0.50 -0.62
N PRO A 99 12.72 0.81 -0.46
CA PRO A 99 11.96 1.85 -1.14
C PRO A 99 12.16 1.73 -2.66
N PRO A 100 11.06 1.69 -3.44
CA PRO A 100 11.16 1.73 -4.89
C PRO A 100 11.70 3.10 -5.32
N LYS A 101 12.54 3.14 -6.33
CA LYS A 101 13.09 4.40 -6.90
C LYS A 101 11.98 5.29 -7.48
N ASN A 102 10.98 4.67 -8.04
CA ASN A 102 9.75 5.31 -8.53
C ASN A 102 8.60 4.28 -8.51
N SER A 103 7.39 4.71 -8.83
CA SER A 103 6.21 3.83 -8.80
C SER A 103 6.22 2.71 -9.85
N GLY A 104 7.07 2.79 -10.88
CA GLY A 104 7.29 1.76 -11.89
C GLY A 104 8.45 0.79 -11.58
N ASP A 105 9.12 0.98 -10.46
CA ASP A 105 10.27 0.15 -10.06
C ASP A 105 9.82 -1.18 -9.45
N TYR A 106 9.33 -2.08 -10.32
CA TYR A 106 8.93 -3.43 -9.91
C TYR A 106 10.10 -4.29 -9.38
N MET A 107 11.34 -3.88 -9.60
CA MET A 107 12.51 -4.57 -9.06
C MET A 107 12.52 -4.53 -7.52
N ALA A 108 11.92 -3.51 -6.90
CA ALA A 108 11.73 -3.44 -5.45
C ALA A 108 10.83 -4.57 -4.90
N LEU A 109 10.06 -5.25 -5.76
CA LEU A 109 9.22 -6.39 -5.39
C LEU A 109 9.96 -7.74 -5.51
N ILE A 110 11.19 -7.78 -5.99
CA ILE A 110 11.93 -9.04 -6.08
C ILE A 110 12.30 -9.50 -4.68
N GLY A 111 11.74 -10.64 -4.26
CA GLY A 111 12.00 -11.25 -2.96
C GLY A 111 11.56 -10.41 -1.76
N TYR A 112 10.53 -9.55 -1.92
CA TYR A 112 9.90 -8.90 -0.78
C TYR A 112 9.07 -9.91 0.03
N ASP A 113 8.94 -9.64 1.34
CA ASP A 113 8.18 -10.50 2.27
C ASP A 113 6.83 -9.87 2.67
N GLY A 114 6.59 -8.62 2.31
CA GLY A 114 5.37 -7.88 2.59
C GLY A 114 5.58 -6.38 2.49
N PHE A 115 4.63 -5.63 3.05
CA PHE A 115 4.66 -4.17 3.08
C PHE A 115 4.64 -3.65 4.52
N VAL A 116 5.22 -2.49 4.72
CA VAL A 116 5.22 -1.76 5.98
C VAL A 116 4.67 -0.36 5.77
N GLU A 117 3.88 0.12 6.75
CA GLU A 117 3.34 1.47 6.74
C GLU A 117 4.29 2.43 7.47
N ILE A 118 4.67 3.51 6.78
CA ILE A 118 5.59 4.53 7.28
C ILE A 118 4.84 5.87 7.35
N PRO A 119 4.77 6.50 8.53
CA PRO A 119 4.13 7.81 8.67
C PRO A 119 4.81 8.90 7.83
N PRO A 120 4.09 9.95 7.40
CA PRO A 120 4.69 11.10 6.74
C PRO A 120 5.81 11.72 7.57
N HIS A 121 6.85 12.23 6.91
CA HIS A 121 7.97 12.95 7.53
C HIS A 121 8.57 12.26 8.76
N SER A 122 8.75 10.93 8.70
CA SER A 122 9.24 10.17 9.85
C SER A 122 10.72 9.81 9.73
N SER A 123 11.38 9.84 10.88
CA SER A 123 12.74 9.31 11.07
C SER A 123 12.65 8.11 12.01
N LEU A 124 12.89 6.94 11.47
CA LEU A 124 12.80 5.66 12.19
C LEU A 124 14.20 5.18 12.57
N LEU A 125 14.35 4.68 13.78
CA LEU A 125 15.61 4.15 14.28
C LEU A 125 15.67 2.63 14.13
N SER A 126 16.88 2.09 14.04
CA SER A 126 17.09 0.65 14.18
C SER A 126 16.52 0.15 15.49
N GLY A 127 15.73 -0.91 15.45
CA GLY A 127 15.01 -1.47 16.59
C GLY A 127 13.57 -0.98 16.75
N ASP A 128 13.14 0.08 16.06
CA ASP A 128 11.74 0.50 16.08
C ASP A 128 10.83 -0.61 15.57
N ILE A 129 9.73 -0.85 16.28
CA ILE A 129 8.76 -1.89 15.94
C ILE A 129 7.73 -1.34 14.95
N LEU A 130 7.65 -1.96 13.80
CA LEU A 130 6.75 -1.55 12.72
C LEU A 130 5.67 -2.60 12.45
N ALA A 131 4.47 -2.14 12.12
CA ALA A 131 3.38 -2.99 11.66
C ALA A 131 3.62 -3.38 10.19
N CYS A 132 3.66 -4.70 9.94
CA CYS A 132 3.87 -5.30 8.63
C CYS A 132 2.60 -6.06 8.19
N PHE A 133 2.34 -6.08 6.90
CA PHE A 133 1.18 -6.74 6.29
C PHE A 133 1.49 -7.26 4.88
#